data_947605673b186d858a0d0ebaaa6a8d65
#
_entry.id   947605673b186d858a0d0ebaaa6a8d65
#
_cell.length_a   1.000
_cell.length_b   1.000
_cell.length_c   1.000
_cell.angle_alpha   90.00
_cell.angle_beta   90.00
_cell.angle_gamma   90.00
#
_symmetry.space_group_name_H-M   'P 1'
#
loop_
_entity.id
_entity.type
_entity.pdbx_description
1 polymer ?
#
loop_
_entity_poly.entity_id
_entity_poly.type
_entity_poly.pdbx_seq_one_letter_code
_entity_poly.pdbx_strand_id
1 'polypeptide(L)'
;MAVRFGSLLVLLCAAFAVFAGVAHALDFDDEDPAPPHGELGQQYEYEIGTHAGCLPHRLEIGSGQLPPGLSLRKVSEEPVDHTTFMLEGVPTESGTFSVWLHLRDCDNKSAETLFTFDIWPTTFAVGTSTLKPAVTGSAYSAKLEVSGRPSTTTWAITSGSLPAGLTLSRDGVISGTPTAAGSSTFTVEATGVALDFSGTRTASRQYTLQVLAPLGLNVSRTTAEARTRFTGTFVATGGQAPYTWTATGLPAGLALGADGTFSGTPSRTGSYPVSVQVTDASGAVKATQVVLLVRPHLTIATKRLRVAGVGRTYRATLLARGGVEGRRWSVRGLPRGLRLQAKTGAIVGVARSAATVRLKVVVRDALGATSAKTLVLAVR
;
A
#
# COMPACT_ATOMS: atom_id res chain seq x y z
N MET A 1 5.08 -46.65 -10.21
CA MET A 1 4.99 -47.93 -9.47
C MET A 1 3.59 -47.92 -8.88
N ALA A 2 2.68 -48.63 -9.51
CA ALA A 2 1.27 -48.60 -9.16
C ALA A 2 1.04 -49.44 -7.87
N VAL A 3 0.46 -48.84 -6.88
CA VAL A 3 0.02 -49.55 -5.67
C VAL A 3 -1.37 -50.13 -5.92
N ARG A 4 -1.40 -51.46 -6.14
CA ARG A 4 -2.64 -52.20 -6.18
C ARG A 4 -3.05 -52.54 -4.76
N PHE A 5 -4.22 -52.07 -4.34
CA PHE A 5 -4.91 -52.60 -3.18
C PHE A 5 -5.68 -53.85 -3.63
N GLY A 6 -5.30 -54.97 -3.07
CA GLY A 6 -5.88 -56.29 -3.39
C GLY A 6 -7.25 -56.45 -2.74
N SER A 7 -8.23 -56.83 -3.53
CA SER A 7 -9.55 -57.28 -3.09
C SER A 7 -9.43 -58.60 -2.33
N LEU A 8 -9.93 -58.63 -1.08
CA LEU A 8 -10.09 -59.86 -0.29
C LEU A 8 -11.47 -60.47 -0.66
N LEU A 9 -11.38 -61.54 -1.40
CA LEU A 9 -12.55 -62.36 -1.81
C LEU A 9 -13.05 -63.18 -0.58
N VAL A 10 -14.22 -62.82 -0.01
CA VAL A 10 -14.90 -63.67 0.95
C VAL A 10 -16.02 -64.44 0.25
N LEU A 11 -15.82 -65.72 0.13
CA LEU A 11 -16.82 -66.67 -0.35
C LEU A 11 -17.78 -66.97 0.80
N LEU A 12 -19.05 -66.60 0.66
CA LEU A 12 -20.10 -67.08 1.59
C LEU A 12 -21.26 -67.74 0.81
N CYS A 13 -21.59 -68.94 1.27
CA CYS A 13 -22.59 -69.85 0.71
C CYS A 13 -24.01 -69.27 0.70
N ALA A 14 -24.70 -69.64 -0.38
CA ALA A 14 -26.09 -69.36 -0.63
C ALA A 14 -27.07 -69.98 0.41
N ALA A 15 -27.94 -69.15 0.97
CA ALA A 15 -29.20 -69.58 1.53
C ALA A 15 -30.31 -68.78 0.82
N PHE A 16 -31.17 -69.50 0.07
CA PHE A 16 -32.37 -68.92 -0.56
C PHE A 16 -33.36 -68.55 0.55
N ALA A 17 -33.55 -67.25 0.77
CA ALA A 17 -34.71 -66.69 1.45
C ALA A 17 -35.33 -65.68 0.48
N VAL A 18 -36.53 -66.00 0.00
CA VAL A 18 -37.36 -65.05 -0.73
C VAL A 18 -37.81 -63.98 0.25
N PHE A 19 -37.13 -62.87 0.26
CA PHE A 19 -37.59 -61.63 0.88
C PHE A 19 -38.17 -60.73 -0.22
N ALA A 20 -39.44 -60.32 -0.02
CA ALA A 20 -40.04 -59.26 -0.79
C ALA A 20 -39.11 -58.01 -0.69
N GLY A 21 -38.48 -57.69 -1.79
CA GLY A 21 -37.48 -56.66 -1.85
C GLY A 21 -38.05 -55.28 -1.49
N VAL A 22 -37.53 -54.68 -0.47
CA VAL A 22 -37.57 -53.22 -0.34
C VAL A 22 -36.77 -52.69 -1.54
N ALA A 23 -37.47 -52.12 -2.52
CA ALA A 23 -36.80 -51.48 -3.65
C ALA A 23 -35.97 -50.35 -3.07
N HIS A 24 -34.64 -50.55 -3.04
CA HIS A 24 -33.71 -49.48 -2.70
C HIS A 24 -33.80 -48.39 -3.77
N ALA A 25 -33.81 -47.15 -3.35
CA ALA A 25 -33.76 -46.04 -4.27
C ALA A 25 -32.42 -46.04 -5.02
N LEU A 26 -32.45 -45.70 -6.32
CA LEU A 26 -31.21 -45.48 -7.12
C LEU A 26 -30.29 -44.50 -6.39
N ASP A 27 -29.07 -44.86 -6.14
CA ASP A 27 -28.11 -44.03 -5.43
C ASP A 27 -26.64 -44.31 -5.86
N PHE A 28 -25.76 -43.44 -5.43
CA PHE A 28 -24.30 -43.65 -5.43
C PHE A 28 -23.91 -44.53 -4.25
N ASP A 29 -22.80 -45.23 -4.33
CA ASP A 29 -22.32 -46.05 -3.22
C ASP A 29 -21.94 -45.17 -2.04
N ASP A 30 -22.60 -45.37 -0.89
CA ASP A 30 -22.42 -44.59 0.34
C ASP A 30 -21.00 -44.70 0.93
N GLU A 31 -20.23 -45.71 0.50
CA GLU A 31 -18.88 -45.97 0.95
C GLU A 31 -17.81 -45.30 0.07
N ASP A 32 -18.20 -44.63 -1.01
CA ASP A 32 -17.23 -43.92 -1.85
C ASP A 32 -16.64 -42.71 -1.10
N PRO A 33 -15.35 -42.76 -0.76
CA PRO A 33 -14.71 -41.60 -0.15
C PRO A 33 -14.73 -40.43 -1.12
N ALA A 34 -14.70 -39.22 -0.59
CA ALA A 34 -14.55 -38.04 -1.44
C ALA A 34 -13.40 -38.25 -2.46
N PRO A 35 -13.55 -37.82 -3.71
CA PRO A 35 -12.52 -38.02 -4.73
C PRO A 35 -11.15 -37.63 -4.19
N PRO A 36 -10.13 -38.47 -4.35
CA PRO A 36 -8.78 -38.10 -3.95
C PRO A 36 -8.32 -36.92 -4.79
N HIS A 37 -7.42 -36.11 -4.24
CA HIS A 37 -6.81 -35.06 -5.02
C HIS A 37 -5.96 -35.63 -6.16
N GLY A 38 -5.96 -34.96 -7.30
CA GLY A 38 -5.09 -35.26 -8.43
C GLY A 38 -3.86 -34.36 -8.48
N GLU A 39 -2.87 -34.73 -9.27
CA GLU A 39 -1.70 -33.90 -9.58
C GLU A 39 -1.71 -33.50 -11.07
N LEU A 40 -1.38 -32.25 -11.34
CA LEU A 40 -1.27 -31.72 -12.71
C LEU A 40 -0.27 -32.56 -13.54
N GLY A 41 -0.72 -33.06 -14.69
CA GLY A 41 0.13 -33.85 -15.58
C GLY A 41 0.38 -35.28 -15.14
N GLN A 42 -0.25 -35.79 -14.08
CA GLN A 42 -0.19 -37.16 -13.62
C GLN A 42 -1.47 -37.89 -13.96
N GLN A 43 -1.36 -39.24 -14.18
CA GLN A 43 -2.52 -40.08 -14.41
C GLN A 43 -3.44 -40.07 -13.18
N TYR A 44 -4.70 -39.77 -13.38
CA TYR A 44 -5.74 -39.80 -12.38
C TYR A 44 -6.75 -40.89 -12.69
N GLU A 45 -7.15 -41.66 -11.69
CA GLU A 45 -8.16 -42.70 -11.78
C GLU A 45 -9.00 -42.69 -10.50
N TYR A 46 -10.33 -42.62 -10.63
CA TYR A 46 -11.28 -42.69 -9.52
C TYR A 46 -12.52 -43.45 -9.93
N GLU A 47 -12.84 -44.49 -9.17
CA GLU A 47 -14.03 -45.33 -9.38
C GLU A 47 -15.26 -44.69 -8.73
N ILE A 48 -16.38 -44.66 -9.45
CA ILE A 48 -17.66 -44.21 -8.96
C ILE A 48 -18.64 -45.41 -9.07
N GLY A 49 -19.00 -45.97 -7.93
CA GLY A 49 -19.97 -47.03 -7.85
C GLY A 49 -21.41 -46.47 -7.79
N THR A 50 -22.34 -47.23 -8.36
CA THR A 50 -23.77 -46.89 -8.29
C THR A 50 -24.58 -48.16 -8.09
N HIS A 51 -25.59 -48.09 -7.24
CA HIS A 51 -26.40 -49.26 -6.89
C HIS A 51 -27.89 -48.98 -6.90
N ALA A 52 -28.68 -50.06 -6.84
CA ALA A 52 -30.14 -50.07 -6.87
C ALA A 52 -30.74 -49.47 -8.17
N GLY A 53 -32.04 -49.52 -8.30
CA GLY A 53 -32.71 -49.15 -9.58
C GLY A 53 -32.66 -50.27 -10.62
N CYS A 54 -33.01 -49.96 -11.84
CA CYS A 54 -32.97 -50.90 -12.96
C CYS A 54 -31.80 -50.56 -13.92
N LEU A 55 -31.19 -51.57 -14.47
CA LEU A 55 -30.13 -51.40 -15.46
C LEU A 55 -30.67 -51.15 -16.88
N PRO A 56 -29.99 -50.37 -17.71
CA PRO A 56 -28.66 -49.83 -17.48
C PRO A 56 -28.65 -48.50 -16.69
N HIS A 57 -27.68 -48.32 -15.83
CA HIS A 57 -27.40 -47.02 -15.24
C HIS A 57 -26.65 -46.13 -16.25
N ARG A 58 -27.04 -44.84 -16.22
CA ARG A 58 -26.41 -43.77 -17.01
C ARG A 58 -25.95 -42.66 -16.09
N LEU A 59 -24.67 -42.31 -16.18
CA LEU A 59 -24.08 -41.22 -15.42
C LEU A 59 -23.69 -40.10 -16.37
N GLU A 60 -24.20 -38.92 -16.11
CA GLU A 60 -24.02 -37.73 -16.93
C GLU A 60 -23.55 -36.54 -16.08
N ILE A 61 -22.89 -35.59 -16.72
CA ILE A 61 -22.56 -34.31 -16.09
C ILE A 61 -23.78 -33.39 -16.17
N GLY A 62 -24.35 -33.06 -15.04
CA GLY A 62 -25.53 -32.19 -14.96
C GLY A 62 -25.14 -30.69 -15.01
N SER A 63 -24.17 -30.28 -14.21
CA SER A 63 -23.65 -28.93 -14.23
C SER A 63 -22.24 -28.87 -13.65
N GLY A 64 -21.50 -27.77 -13.89
CA GLY A 64 -20.09 -27.65 -13.55
C GLY A 64 -19.19 -28.26 -14.64
N GLN A 65 -17.93 -28.47 -14.32
CA GLN A 65 -16.93 -29.00 -15.25
C GLN A 65 -16.00 -29.95 -14.53
N LEU A 66 -15.67 -31.06 -15.20
CA LEU A 66 -14.55 -31.89 -14.78
C LEU A 66 -13.22 -31.12 -14.94
N PRO A 67 -12.19 -31.48 -14.15
CA PRO A 67 -10.86 -31.00 -14.44
C PRO A 67 -10.49 -31.24 -15.91
N PRO A 68 -10.00 -30.23 -16.65
CA PRO A 68 -9.57 -30.42 -18.03
C PRO A 68 -8.57 -31.57 -18.16
N GLY A 69 -8.79 -32.45 -19.14
CA GLY A 69 -7.99 -33.66 -19.35
C GLY A 69 -8.54 -34.92 -18.65
N LEU A 70 -9.58 -34.80 -17.81
CA LEU A 70 -10.31 -35.95 -17.26
C LEU A 70 -11.57 -36.24 -18.06
N SER A 71 -11.95 -37.50 -18.12
CA SER A 71 -13.17 -38.00 -18.78
C SER A 71 -13.85 -39.05 -17.93
N LEU A 72 -15.17 -39.10 -18.04
CA LEU A 72 -16.02 -40.09 -17.38
C LEU A 72 -16.33 -41.26 -18.33
N ARG A 73 -16.09 -42.48 -17.89
CA ARG A 73 -16.33 -43.69 -18.67
C ARG A 73 -17.03 -44.75 -17.84
N LYS A 74 -18.01 -45.48 -18.44
CA LYS A 74 -18.60 -46.68 -17.84
C LYS A 74 -17.60 -47.84 -17.96
N VAL A 75 -17.34 -48.55 -16.87
CA VAL A 75 -16.36 -49.65 -16.82
C VAL A 75 -17.08 -51.00 -16.82
N SER A 76 -18.03 -51.21 -15.93
CA SER A 76 -18.73 -52.50 -15.80
C SER A 76 -20.19 -52.26 -15.45
N GLU A 77 -20.99 -53.26 -15.69
CA GLU A 77 -22.39 -53.38 -15.31
C GLU A 77 -22.61 -54.79 -14.80
N GLU A 78 -22.81 -54.89 -13.50
CA GLU A 78 -23.09 -56.19 -12.87
C GLU A 78 -24.54 -56.57 -13.08
N PRO A 79 -24.88 -57.88 -13.19
CA PRO A 79 -26.22 -58.33 -13.58
C PRO A 79 -27.30 -58.04 -12.56
N VAL A 80 -26.98 -57.49 -11.40
CA VAL A 80 -27.88 -57.36 -10.24
C VAL A 80 -27.84 -55.98 -9.63
N ASP A 81 -27.97 -54.92 -10.37
CA ASP A 81 -28.19 -53.55 -9.84
C ASP A 81 -26.93 -52.68 -9.53
N HIS A 82 -25.76 -53.07 -9.98
CA HIS A 82 -24.54 -52.33 -9.75
C HIS A 82 -23.86 -51.90 -11.05
N THR A 83 -23.42 -50.68 -11.14
CA THR A 83 -22.64 -50.16 -12.26
C THR A 83 -21.44 -49.36 -11.76
N THR A 84 -20.28 -49.62 -12.33
CA THR A 84 -19.07 -48.86 -12.01
C THR A 84 -18.71 -47.92 -13.17
N PHE A 85 -18.49 -46.69 -12.84
CA PHE A 85 -17.94 -45.70 -13.74
C PHE A 85 -16.51 -45.35 -13.30
N MET A 86 -15.69 -44.95 -14.24
CA MET A 86 -14.33 -44.50 -14.00
C MET A 86 -14.20 -43.05 -14.45
N LEU A 87 -13.70 -42.21 -13.57
CA LEU A 87 -13.15 -40.93 -13.94
C LEU A 87 -11.66 -41.07 -14.12
N GLU A 88 -11.19 -40.84 -15.33
CA GLU A 88 -9.78 -41.11 -15.68
C GLU A 88 -9.22 -40.07 -16.63
N GLY A 89 -7.87 -39.94 -16.65
CA GLY A 89 -7.15 -39.06 -17.57
C GLY A 89 -5.95 -38.37 -16.94
N VAL A 90 -5.41 -37.39 -17.64
CA VAL A 90 -4.31 -36.58 -17.15
C VAL A 90 -4.76 -35.13 -17.05
N PRO A 91 -4.93 -34.58 -15.81
CA PRO A 91 -5.34 -33.19 -15.65
C PRO A 91 -4.35 -32.23 -16.30
N THR A 92 -4.84 -31.25 -17.07
CA THR A 92 -4.04 -30.25 -17.76
C THR A 92 -4.07 -28.87 -17.07
N GLU A 93 -4.94 -28.71 -16.08
CA GLU A 93 -5.03 -27.49 -15.28
C GLU A 93 -5.12 -27.84 -13.79
N SER A 94 -4.49 -27.01 -12.94
CA SER A 94 -4.58 -27.14 -11.50
C SER A 94 -5.68 -26.21 -10.96
N GLY A 95 -6.35 -26.63 -9.89
CA GLY A 95 -7.42 -25.86 -9.26
C GLY A 95 -8.44 -26.76 -8.57
N THR A 96 -9.48 -26.14 -8.02
CA THR A 96 -10.65 -26.85 -7.46
C THR A 96 -11.78 -26.81 -8.48
N PHE A 97 -12.23 -27.99 -8.87
CA PHE A 97 -13.31 -28.19 -9.83
C PHE A 97 -14.49 -28.86 -9.15
N SER A 98 -15.68 -28.34 -9.36
CA SER A 98 -16.90 -28.92 -8.81
C SER A 98 -17.84 -29.28 -9.94
N VAL A 99 -18.41 -30.50 -9.87
CA VAL A 99 -19.33 -31.04 -10.88
C VAL A 99 -20.48 -31.76 -10.21
N TRP A 100 -21.69 -31.49 -10.66
CA TRP A 100 -22.86 -32.28 -10.33
C TRP A 100 -22.97 -33.47 -11.28
N LEU A 101 -22.98 -34.66 -10.74
CA LEU A 101 -23.21 -35.87 -11.49
C LEU A 101 -24.68 -36.32 -11.34
N HIS A 102 -25.33 -36.60 -12.46
CA HIS A 102 -26.70 -37.06 -12.53
C HIS A 102 -26.69 -38.54 -12.94
N LEU A 103 -27.14 -39.37 -12.02
CA LEU A 103 -27.36 -40.79 -12.24
C LEU A 103 -28.80 -41.05 -12.66
N ARG A 104 -29.01 -41.87 -13.70
CA ARG A 104 -30.35 -42.31 -14.15
C ARG A 104 -30.36 -43.81 -14.35
N ASP A 105 -31.50 -44.44 -14.03
CA ASP A 105 -31.78 -45.84 -14.31
C ASP A 105 -32.62 -46.03 -15.56
N CYS A 106 -32.98 -47.30 -15.89
CA CYS A 106 -33.78 -47.64 -17.03
C CYS A 106 -35.23 -47.10 -16.93
N ASP A 107 -35.76 -46.90 -15.73
CA ASP A 107 -37.08 -46.34 -15.44
C ASP A 107 -37.04 -44.79 -15.36
N ASN A 108 -35.91 -44.19 -15.68
CA ASN A 108 -35.65 -42.75 -15.62
C ASN A 108 -35.77 -42.14 -14.22
N LYS A 109 -35.63 -42.95 -13.16
CA LYS A 109 -35.39 -42.44 -11.81
C LYS A 109 -33.98 -41.80 -11.77
N SER A 110 -33.80 -40.83 -10.92
CA SER A 110 -32.55 -40.09 -10.87
C SER A 110 -32.05 -39.88 -9.43
N ALA A 111 -30.72 -39.89 -9.28
CA ALA A 111 -29.95 -39.42 -8.12
C ALA A 111 -28.92 -38.41 -8.58
N GLU A 112 -28.55 -37.49 -7.70
CA GLU A 112 -27.59 -36.45 -7.98
C GLU A 112 -26.60 -36.32 -6.82
N THR A 113 -25.35 -36.11 -7.17
CA THR A 113 -24.29 -35.84 -6.17
C THR A 113 -23.31 -34.80 -6.65
N LEU A 114 -22.74 -34.02 -5.73
CA LEU A 114 -21.72 -33.04 -6.00
C LEU A 114 -20.32 -33.61 -5.70
N PHE A 115 -19.51 -33.74 -6.72
CA PHE A 115 -18.09 -34.06 -6.56
C PHE A 115 -17.24 -32.79 -6.64
N THR A 116 -16.28 -32.70 -5.75
CA THR A 116 -15.25 -31.63 -5.76
C THR A 116 -13.89 -32.26 -5.89
N PHE A 117 -13.16 -31.86 -6.94
CA PHE A 117 -11.83 -32.35 -7.28
C PHE A 117 -10.81 -31.25 -7.06
N ASP A 118 -9.78 -31.55 -6.29
CA ASP A 118 -8.62 -30.68 -6.13
C ASP A 118 -7.46 -31.20 -6.98
N ILE A 119 -7.10 -30.51 -8.05
CA ILE A 119 -5.93 -30.81 -8.89
C ILE A 119 -4.79 -29.89 -8.47
N TRP A 120 -3.70 -30.48 -8.01
CA TRP A 120 -2.57 -29.75 -7.46
C TRP A 120 -1.46 -29.57 -8.48
N PRO A 121 -0.74 -28.45 -8.46
CA PRO A 121 0.44 -28.29 -9.27
C PRO A 121 1.56 -29.24 -8.81
N THR A 122 2.24 -29.89 -9.73
CA THR A 122 3.38 -30.79 -9.44
C THR A 122 4.64 -30.06 -9.02
N THR A 123 4.72 -28.75 -9.29
CA THR A 123 5.89 -27.95 -8.93
C THR A 123 5.82 -27.44 -7.51
N PHE A 124 6.73 -27.91 -6.66
CA PHE A 124 6.96 -27.31 -5.34
C PHE A 124 7.73 -26.00 -5.53
N ALA A 125 7.11 -24.89 -5.19
CA ALA A 125 7.69 -23.56 -5.35
C ALA A 125 7.24 -22.61 -4.23
N VAL A 126 8.05 -21.59 -3.96
CA VAL A 126 7.63 -20.49 -3.05
C VAL A 126 6.63 -19.61 -3.79
N GLY A 127 5.37 -19.67 -3.37
CA GLY A 127 4.22 -19.01 -3.99
C GLY A 127 4.16 -17.50 -3.72
N THR A 128 4.56 -17.06 -2.52
CA THR A 128 4.61 -15.63 -2.18
C THR A 128 5.55 -14.89 -3.12
N SER A 129 5.04 -13.97 -3.93
CA SER A 129 5.84 -13.27 -4.95
C SER A 129 6.59 -12.07 -4.41
N THR A 130 5.98 -11.30 -3.52
CA THR A 130 6.52 -10.05 -2.96
C THR A 130 6.16 -9.90 -1.49
N LEU A 131 6.98 -9.16 -0.78
CA LEU A 131 6.73 -8.74 0.60
C LEU A 131 6.34 -7.27 0.62
N LYS A 132 5.33 -6.92 1.41
CA LYS A 132 4.98 -5.52 1.65
C LYS A 132 6.10 -4.84 2.44
N PRO A 133 6.38 -3.55 2.19
CA PRO A 133 7.34 -2.81 3.01
C PRO A 133 6.96 -2.84 4.50
N ALA A 134 7.98 -2.93 5.36
CA ALA A 134 7.85 -2.78 6.79
C ALA A 134 8.10 -1.32 7.19
N VAL A 135 7.73 -0.93 8.42
CA VAL A 135 7.99 0.41 8.96
C VAL A 135 8.76 0.28 10.28
N THR A 136 9.83 1.04 10.43
CA THR A 136 10.65 1.05 11.65
C THR A 136 9.79 1.36 12.88
N GLY A 137 9.93 0.54 13.93
CA GLY A 137 9.20 0.68 15.17
C GLY A 137 7.75 0.19 15.14
N SER A 138 7.27 -0.33 14.01
CA SER A 138 5.93 -0.90 13.87
C SER A 138 5.99 -2.42 13.75
N ALA A 139 4.99 -3.10 14.30
CA ALA A 139 4.90 -4.55 14.17
C ALA A 139 4.70 -4.94 12.69
N TYR A 140 5.46 -5.94 12.26
CA TYR A 140 5.40 -6.52 10.92
C TYR A 140 5.05 -7.99 11.01
N SER A 141 4.21 -8.46 10.08
CA SER A 141 3.91 -9.88 9.92
C SER A 141 3.63 -10.18 8.45
N ALA A 142 4.30 -11.18 7.90
CA ALA A 142 4.06 -11.70 6.56
C ALA A 142 4.21 -13.22 6.57
N LYS A 143 3.22 -13.93 6.03
CA LYS A 143 3.29 -15.39 5.86
C LYS A 143 3.78 -15.71 4.46
N LEU A 144 4.76 -16.60 4.41
CA LEU A 144 5.23 -17.21 3.17
C LEU A 144 4.41 -18.45 2.87
N GLU A 145 4.10 -18.65 1.61
CA GLU A 145 3.30 -19.78 1.14
C GLU A 145 4.06 -20.55 0.06
N VAL A 146 3.76 -21.84 -0.06
CA VAL A 146 4.27 -22.71 -1.12
C VAL A 146 3.12 -23.16 -2.01
N SER A 147 3.43 -23.45 -3.27
CA SER A 147 2.60 -24.24 -4.17
C SER A 147 3.06 -25.71 -4.15
N GLY A 148 2.22 -26.63 -4.66
CA GLY A 148 2.56 -28.06 -4.68
C GLY A 148 2.30 -28.80 -3.37
N ARG A 149 1.55 -28.23 -2.48
CA ARG A 149 0.92 -28.69 -1.25
C ARG A 149 1.62 -29.89 -0.56
N PRO A 150 2.78 -29.69 0.07
CA PRO A 150 3.44 -30.74 0.86
C PRO A 150 2.61 -31.03 2.13
N SER A 151 2.74 -32.22 2.69
CA SER A 151 2.13 -32.59 3.96
C SER A 151 2.61 -31.72 5.12
N THR A 152 3.87 -31.34 5.08
CA THR A 152 4.50 -30.42 6.03
C THR A 152 5.50 -29.52 5.29
N THR A 153 5.64 -28.29 5.73
CA THR A 153 6.63 -27.36 5.18
C THR A 153 7.40 -26.70 6.31
N THR A 154 8.71 -26.67 6.19
CA THR A 154 9.59 -25.89 7.08
C THR A 154 10.36 -24.86 6.29
N TRP A 155 10.69 -23.74 6.94
CA TRP A 155 11.32 -22.59 6.31
C TRP A 155 12.61 -22.20 7.01
N ALA A 156 13.61 -21.83 6.19
CA ALA A 156 14.90 -21.34 6.67
C ALA A 156 15.42 -20.21 5.77
N ILE A 157 16.32 -19.39 6.30
CA ILE A 157 17.11 -18.43 5.53
C ILE A 157 18.41 -19.11 5.13
N THR A 158 18.69 -19.18 3.83
CA THR A 158 19.89 -19.84 3.28
C THR A 158 20.97 -18.84 2.88
N SER A 159 20.61 -17.58 2.60
CA SER A 159 21.58 -16.52 2.35
C SER A 159 21.02 -15.15 2.70
N GLY A 160 21.90 -14.19 2.98
CA GLY A 160 21.53 -12.85 3.43
C GLY A 160 21.02 -12.83 4.87
N SER A 161 20.30 -11.77 5.24
CA SER A 161 19.72 -11.60 6.58
C SER A 161 18.45 -10.79 6.52
N LEU A 162 17.50 -11.09 7.41
CA LEU A 162 16.33 -10.24 7.64
C LEU A 162 16.76 -8.88 8.22
N PRO A 163 15.94 -7.84 8.02
CA PRO A 163 16.08 -6.60 8.75
C PRO A 163 16.18 -6.84 10.26
N ALA A 164 17.04 -6.07 10.93
CA ALA A 164 17.18 -6.18 12.38
C ALA A 164 15.84 -6.00 13.10
N GLY A 165 15.53 -6.90 14.01
CA GLY A 165 14.24 -6.95 14.74
C GLY A 165 13.18 -7.84 14.11
N LEU A 166 13.45 -8.46 12.95
CA LEU A 166 12.57 -9.47 12.33
C LEU A 166 13.17 -10.87 12.44
N THR A 167 12.29 -11.87 12.53
CA THR A 167 12.64 -13.30 12.55
C THR A 167 11.74 -14.06 11.60
N LEU A 168 12.23 -15.20 11.09
CA LEU A 168 11.45 -16.16 10.32
C LEU A 168 11.16 -17.37 11.21
N SER A 169 9.88 -17.71 11.38
CA SER A 169 9.46 -18.95 12.06
C SER A 169 9.61 -20.16 11.14
N ARG A 170 9.63 -21.35 11.74
CA ARG A 170 9.62 -22.61 10.97
C ARG A 170 8.37 -22.77 10.10
N ASP A 171 7.26 -22.15 10.48
CA ASP A 171 5.99 -22.17 9.73
C ASP A 171 5.91 -21.12 8.63
N GLY A 172 7.02 -20.41 8.33
CA GLY A 172 7.11 -19.45 7.26
C GLY A 172 6.54 -18.05 7.57
N VAL A 173 6.42 -17.69 8.85
CA VAL A 173 6.01 -16.35 9.24
C VAL A 173 7.23 -15.47 9.50
N ILE A 174 7.39 -14.41 8.71
CA ILE A 174 8.33 -13.33 8.99
C ILE A 174 7.62 -12.35 9.92
N SER A 175 8.13 -12.16 11.13
CA SER A 175 7.49 -11.29 12.13
C SER A 175 8.48 -10.59 13.04
N GLY A 176 8.02 -9.52 13.70
CA GLY A 176 8.80 -8.73 14.64
C GLY A 176 8.60 -7.23 14.48
N THR A 177 9.53 -6.44 15.00
CA THR A 177 9.52 -4.98 14.90
C THR A 177 10.88 -4.52 14.38
N PRO A 178 10.96 -4.02 13.12
CA PRO A 178 12.23 -3.55 12.57
C PRO A 178 12.78 -2.37 13.36
N THR A 179 14.08 -2.36 13.60
CA THR A 179 14.74 -1.32 14.42
C THR A 179 15.41 -0.23 13.59
N ALA A 180 15.68 -0.47 12.30
CA ALA A 180 16.34 0.48 11.42
C ALA A 180 15.70 0.49 10.03
N ALA A 181 15.61 1.67 9.42
CA ALA A 181 15.19 1.82 8.02
C ALA A 181 16.33 1.39 7.08
N GLY A 182 15.95 0.84 5.93
CA GLY A 182 16.90 0.34 4.94
C GLY A 182 16.30 -0.75 4.06
N SER A 183 17.15 -1.45 3.33
CA SER A 183 16.74 -2.56 2.45
C SER A 183 17.60 -3.78 2.78
N SER A 184 16.97 -4.92 2.97
CA SER A 184 17.64 -6.21 3.21
C SER A 184 17.25 -7.20 2.14
N THR A 185 18.26 -7.87 1.56
CA THR A 185 18.06 -8.94 0.59
C THR A 185 18.45 -10.27 1.24
N PHE A 186 17.58 -11.25 1.15
CA PHE A 186 17.76 -12.57 1.73
C PHE A 186 17.07 -13.64 0.88
N THR A 187 17.56 -14.86 0.96
CA THR A 187 16.95 -16.02 0.31
C THR A 187 16.33 -16.91 1.36
N VAL A 188 15.07 -17.23 1.18
CA VAL A 188 14.38 -18.25 1.94
C VAL A 188 14.35 -19.56 1.18
N GLU A 189 14.40 -20.65 1.91
CA GLU A 189 14.18 -22.01 1.40
C GLU A 189 13.01 -22.63 2.15
N ALA A 190 12.08 -23.17 1.39
CA ALA A 190 11.02 -24.03 1.88
C ALA A 190 11.44 -25.48 1.65
N THR A 191 11.33 -26.32 2.69
CA THR A 191 11.50 -27.77 2.59
C THR A 191 10.17 -28.42 2.92
N GLY A 192 9.60 -29.14 1.96
CA GLY A 192 8.33 -29.84 2.07
C GLY A 192 8.49 -31.34 1.96
N VAL A 193 7.67 -32.11 2.68
CA VAL A 193 7.55 -33.55 2.49
C VAL A 193 6.44 -33.80 1.50
N ALA A 194 6.70 -34.56 0.44
CA ALA A 194 5.69 -34.96 -0.54
C ALA A 194 4.61 -35.81 0.14
N LEU A 195 3.34 -35.68 -0.28
CA LEU A 195 2.22 -36.43 0.31
C LEU A 195 2.34 -37.95 0.12
N ASP A 196 3.01 -38.37 -0.93
CA ASP A 196 3.30 -39.78 -1.22
C ASP A 196 4.49 -40.35 -0.43
N PHE A 197 5.06 -39.58 0.49
CA PHE A 197 6.28 -39.91 1.25
C PHE A 197 7.49 -40.24 0.38
N SER A 198 7.48 -39.88 -0.91
CA SER A 198 8.58 -40.17 -1.87
C SER A 198 9.83 -39.32 -1.63
N GLY A 199 9.85 -38.45 -0.62
CA GLY A 199 11.00 -37.67 -0.24
C GLY A 199 10.71 -36.23 0.13
N THR A 200 11.77 -35.48 0.38
CA THR A 200 11.72 -34.04 0.60
C THR A 200 11.95 -33.27 -0.70
N ARG A 201 11.17 -32.21 -0.90
CA ARG A 201 11.35 -31.24 -2.00
C ARG A 201 11.76 -29.90 -1.40
N THR A 202 12.66 -29.20 -2.08
CA THR A 202 13.06 -27.84 -1.67
C THR A 202 12.74 -26.84 -2.76
N ALA A 203 12.38 -25.63 -2.35
CA ALA A 203 12.20 -24.49 -3.22
C ALA A 203 12.76 -23.24 -2.55
N SER A 204 13.52 -22.45 -3.30
CA SER A 204 14.10 -21.21 -2.76
C SER A 204 13.60 -19.99 -3.51
N ARG A 205 13.54 -18.86 -2.79
CA ARG A 205 13.23 -17.56 -3.37
C ARG A 205 13.97 -16.46 -2.66
N GLN A 206 14.52 -15.54 -3.46
CA GLN A 206 15.13 -14.32 -2.96
C GLN A 206 14.09 -13.22 -2.81
N TYR A 207 14.16 -12.52 -1.70
CA TYR A 207 13.36 -11.33 -1.40
C TYR A 207 14.24 -10.13 -1.10
N THR A 208 13.73 -8.97 -1.44
CA THR A 208 14.22 -7.69 -0.96
C THR A 208 13.11 -7.06 -0.13
N LEU A 209 13.31 -6.99 1.19
CA LEU A 209 12.37 -6.34 2.12
C LEU A 209 12.85 -4.92 2.42
N GLN A 210 12.04 -3.95 2.05
CA GLN A 210 12.27 -2.56 2.37
C GLN A 210 11.67 -2.22 3.73
N VAL A 211 12.46 -1.59 4.60
CA VAL A 211 12.01 -1.00 5.87
C VAL A 211 12.01 0.51 5.74
N LEU A 212 10.86 1.12 5.83
CA LEU A 212 10.66 2.56 5.71
C LEU A 212 10.79 3.22 7.09
N ALA A 213 11.27 4.46 7.11
CA ALA A 213 11.10 5.31 8.29
C ALA A 213 9.60 5.65 8.46
N PRO A 214 9.11 5.90 9.67
CA PRO A 214 7.73 6.33 9.90
C PRO A 214 7.41 7.60 9.11
N LEU A 215 6.19 7.68 8.57
CA LEU A 215 5.72 8.86 7.87
C LEU A 215 5.70 10.07 8.81
N GLY A 216 6.47 11.09 8.47
CA GLY A 216 6.57 12.35 9.16
C GLY A 216 6.05 13.52 8.32
N LEU A 217 5.70 14.63 8.98
CA LEU A 217 5.23 15.84 8.34
C LEU A 217 5.90 17.07 8.98
N ASN A 218 6.55 17.90 8.16
CA ASN A 218 7.18 19.14 8.55
C ASN A 218 6.63 20.29 7.70
N VAL A 219 6.82 21.53 8.17
CA VAL A 219 6.46 22.74 7.44
C VAL A 219 7.66 23.67 7.33
N SER A 220 7.92 24.17 6.14
CA SER A 220 9.10 25.02 5.88
C SER A 220 8.95 26.46 6.41
N ARG A 221 7.74 27.02 6.35
CA ARG A 221 7.46 28.42 6.69
C ARG A 221 6.05 28.57 7.25
N THR A 222 5.91 29.28 8.36
CA THR A 222 4.64 29.52 9.05
C THR A 222 4.26 31.01 9.14
N THR A 223 5.05 31.91 8.56
CA THR A 223 4.80 33.36 8.59
C THR A 223 4.75 33.92 7.20
N ALA A 224 3.64 34.56 6.87
CA ALA A 224 3.35 35.26 5.63
C ALA A 224 3.07 36.74 5.91
N GLU A 225 2.96 37.53 4.85
CA GLU A 225 2.54 38.91 4.90
C GLU A 225 1.33 39.12 3.98
N ALA A 226 0.33 39.82 4.48
CA ALA A 226 -0.86 40.16 3.71
C ALA A 226 -0.51 40.95 2.44
N ARG A 227 -1.18 40.69 1.32
CA ARG A 227 -0.97 41.35 0.02
C ARG A 227 0.43 41.18 -0.57
N THR A 228 1.21 40.22 -0.08
CA THR A 228 2.53 39.86 -0.57
C THR A 228 2.52 38.41 -1.00
N ARG A 229 3.13 38.11 -2.15
CA ARG A 229 3.26 36.74 -2.63
C ARG A 229 4.00 35.89 -1.61
N PHE A 230 3.44 34.77 -1.27
CA PHE A 230 3.99 33.82 -0.30
C PHE A 230 4.07 32.42 -0.90
N THR A 231 5.09 31.70 -0.53
CA THR A 231 5.25 30.26 -0.81
C THR A 231 5.81 29.57 0.42
N GLY A 232 5.17 28.50 0.82
CA GLY A 232 5.62 27.58 1.84
C GLY A 232 5.44 26.16 1.36
N THR A 233 6.05 25.19 2.04
CA THR A 233 5.95 23.78 1.67
C THR A 233 5.72 22.93 2.91
N PHE A 234 4.77 22.03 2.84
CA PHE A 234 4.66 20.89 3.71
C PHE A 234 5.58 19.80 3.18
N VAL A 235 6.39 19.21 4.03
CA VAL A 235 7.42 18.24 3.64
C VAL A 235 7.11 16.92 4.34
N ALA A 236 6.90 15.87 3.55
CA ALA A 236 6.84 14.51 4.06
C ALA A 236 8.25 13.96 4.27
N THR A 237 8.43 13.18 5.29
CA THR A 237 9.65 12.41 5.57
C THR A 237 9.25 10.97 5.89
N GLY A 238 10.04 9.99 5.47
CA GLY A 238 9.68 8.58 5.64
C GLY A 238 8.44 8.20 4.83
N GLY A 239 7.81 7.07 5.17
CA GLY A 239 6.72 6.51 4.38
C GLY A 239 7.15 6.12 2.97
N GLN A 240 6.19 5.83 2.12
CA GLN A 240 6.40 5.41 0.73
C GLN A 240 5.89 6.47 -0.25
N ALA A 241 6.77 7.04 -1.08
CA ALA A 241 6.36 7.95 -2.16
C ALA A 241 5.59 7.19 -3.28
N PRO A 242 4.70 7.87 -4.03
CA PRO A 242 4.35 9.29 -3.96
C PRO A 242 3.44 9.64 -2.76
N TYR A 243 3.41 10.94 -2.43
CA TYR A 243 2.56 11.46 -1.35
C TYR A 243 1.39 12.26 -1.91
N THR A 244 0.25 12.18 -1.25
CA THR A 244 -0.92 13.03 -1.51
C THR A 244 -1.18 13.94 -0.31
N TRP A 245 -1.61 15.17 -0.59
CA TRP A 245 -1.73 16.23 0.39
C TRP A 245 -3.12 16.82 0.47
N THR A 246 -3.60 17.04 1.68
CA THR A 246 -4.82 17.81 1.92
C THR A 246 -4.58 18.83 3.03
N ALA A 247 -5.19 20.00 2.95
CA ALA A 247 -5.14 20.99 3.99
C ALA A 247 -6.47 21.75 4.08
N THR A 248 -6.87 22.07 5.32
CA THR A 248 -8.02 22.91 5.63
C THR A 248 -7.59 24.08 6.51
N GLY A 249 -8.30 25.20 6.43
CA GLY A 249 -7.98 26.39 7.24
C GLY A 249 -6.90 27.29 6.65
N LEU A 250 -6.47 27.08 5.39
CA LEU A 250 -5.54 27.99 4.71
C LEU A 250 -6.13 29.41 4.65
N PRO A 251 -5.31 30.47 4.85
CA PRO A 251 -5.72 31.84 4.66
C PRO A 251 -6.27 32.07 3.26
N ALA A 252 -7.35 32.86 3.15
CA ALA A 252 -7.91 33.23 1.84
C ALA A 252 -6.83 33.89 0.95
N GLY A 253 -6.69 33.34 -0.28
CA GLY A 253 -5.65 33.72 -1.24
C GLY A 253 -4.42 32.83 -1.23
N LEU A 254 -4.37 31.79 -0.40
CA LEU A 254 -3.41 30.69 -0.52
C LEU A 254 -4.11 29.42 -1.02
N ALA A 255 -3.44 28.65 -1.83
CA ALA A 255 -3.88 27.34 -2.32
C ALA A 255 -2.78 26.29 -2.10
N LEU A 256 -3.18 25.04 -1.85
CA LEU A 256 -2.31 23.89 -1.74
C LEU A 256 -2.16 23.22 -3.11
N GLY A 257 -0.91 22.99 -3.53
CA GLY A 257 -0.57 22.20 -4.70
C GLY A 257 -0.42 20.71 -4.37
N ALA A 258 -0.45 19.88 -5.39
CA ALA A 258 -0.30 18.42 -5.26
C ALA A 258 1.07 17.99 -4.71
N ASP A 259 2.08 18.83 -4.82
CA ASP A 259 3.45 18.63 -4.32
C ASP A 259 3.65 19.02 -2.83
N GLY A 260 2.57 19.39 -2.13
CA GLY A 260 2.63 19.91 -0.78
C GLY A 260 3.02 21.39 -0.67
N THR A 261 3.24 22.07 -1.80
CA THR A 261 3.50 23.51 -1.81
C THR A 261 2.22 24.29 -1.63
N PHE A 262 2.17 25.21 -0.69
CA PHE A 262 1.06 26.15 -0.55
C PHE A 262 1.53 27.56 -0.88
N SER A 263 0.84 28.18 -1.81
CA SER A 263 1.28 29.47 -2.38
C SER A 263 0.12 30.38 -2.74
N GLY A 264 0.43 31.67 -2.90
CA GLY A 264 -0.54 32.69 -3.29
C GLY A 264 -0.27 34.02 -2.61
N THR A 265 -1.32 34.82 -2.44
CA THR A 265 -1.25 36.15 -1.83
C THR A 265 -2.35 36.26 -0.76
N PRO A 266 -2.01 36.11 0.54
CA PRO A 266 -3.01 36.18 1.60
C PRO A 266 -3.69 37.56 1.62
N SER A 267 -5.01 37.59 1.67
CA SER A 267 -5.76 38.85 1.61
C SER A 267 -5.95 39.52 2.96
N ARG A 268 -5.95 38.76 4.05
CA ARG A 268 -6.24 39.25 5.43
C ARG A 268 -5.16 38.85 6.40
N THR A 269 -4.89 39.70 7.38
CA THR A 269 -4.04 39.45 8.53
C THR A 269 -4.74 38.53 9.52
N GLY A 270 -3.99 37.76 10.28
CA GLY A 270 -4.54 36.91 11.32
C GLY A 270 -3.65 35.71 11.63
N SER A 271 -4.12 34.91 12.58
CA SER A 271 -3.55 33.61 12.93
C SER A 271 -4.50 32.55 12.43
N TYR A 272 -4.01 31.67 11.57
CA TYR A 272 -4.82 30.65 10.89
C TYR A 272 -4.36 29.25 11.32
N PRO A 273 -5.16 28.53 12.09
CA PRO A 273 -4.90 27.12 12.36
C PRO A 273 -5.19 26.31 11.09
N VAL A 274 -4.16 25.73 10.54
CA VAL A 274 -4.22 24.90 9.31
C VAL A 274 -4.05 23.46 9.71
N SER A 275 -5.05 22.63 9.43
CA SER A 275 -4.96 21.18 9.55
C SER A 275 -4.44 20.61 8.24
N VAL A 276 -3.34 19.89 8.31
CA VAL A 276 -2.65 19.29 7.15
C VAL A 276 -2.58 17.80 7.32
N GLN A 277 -2.85 17.10 6.25
CA GLN A 277 -2.70 15.64 6.18
C GLN A 277 -1.88 15.25 4.96
N VAL A 278 -0.97 14.31 5.15
CA VAL A 278 -0.25 13.62 4.09
C VAL A 278 -0.62 12.15 4.13
N THR A 279 -0.84 11.57 2.96
CA THR A 279 -1.04 10.12 2.77
C THR A 279 0.04 9.63 1.82
N ASP A 280 0.72 8.55 2.18
CA ASP A 280 1.74 7.93 1.35
C ASP A 280 1.16 6.86 0.41
N ALA A 281 1.98 6.30 -0.48
CA ALA A 281 1.56 5.29 -1.47
C ALA A 281 1.12 3.96 -0.83
N SER A 282 1.50 3.68 0.43
CA SER A 282 1.03 2.51 1.17
C SER A 282 -0.32 2.72 1.85
N GLY A 283 -0.86 3.96 1.81
CA GLY A 283 -2.07 4.36 2.52
C GLY A 283 -1.83 4.82 3.96
N ALA A 284 -0.56 4.91 4.42
CA ALA A 284 -0.26 5.45 5.73
C ALA A 284 -0.55 6.96 5.78
N VAL A 285 -1.15 7.40 6.86
CA VAL A 285 -1.62 8.78 7.04
C VAL A 285 -0.91 9.45 8.20
N LYS A 286 -0.45 10.70 7.97
CA LYS A 286 0.04 11.59 9.02
C LYS A 286 -0.68 12.92 8.94
N ALA A 287 -1.29 13.33 10.04
CA ALA A 287 -1.93 14.62 10.16
C ALA A 287 -1.26 15.46 11.25
N THR A 288 -1.26 16.77 11.05
CA THR A 288 -0.79 17.74 12.03
C THR A 288 -1.55 19.05 11.90
N GLN A 289 -1.54 19.86 12.94
CA GLN A 289 -2.04 21.23 12.91
C GLN A 289 -0.87 22.21 13.04
N VAL A 290 -0.80 23.18 12.14
CA VAL A 290 0.20 24.24 12.15
C VAL A 290 -0.51 25.60 12.16
N VAL A 291 0.07 26.60 12.81
CA VAL A 291 -0.47 27.94 12.80
C VAL A 291 0.28 28.78 11.76
N LEU A 292 -0.44 29.21 10.71
CA LEU A 292 0.07 30.19 9.75
C LEU A 292 -0.27 31.61 10.26
N LEU A 293 0.76 32.41 10.50
CA LEU A 293 0.64 33.79 10.92
C LEU A 293 0.75 34.73 9.73
N VAL A 294 -0.33 35.43 9.38
CA VAL A 294 -0.32 36.46 8.33
C VAL A 294 -0.17 37.84 8.98
N ARG A 295 1.01 38.44 8.82
CA ARG A 295 1.34 39.78 9.32
C ARG A 295 0.77 40.89 8.45
N PRO A 296 0.57 42.11 8.99
CA PRO A 296 0.22 43.25 8.18
C PRO A 296 1.25 43.58 7.10
N HIS A 297 0.79 44.09 5.95
CA HIS A 297 1.69 44.47 4.85
C HIS A 297 2.73 45.51 5.27
N LEU A 298 3.97 45.34 4.84
CA LEU A 298 5.06 46.27 5.11
C LEU A 298 4.83 47.63 4.44
N THR A 299 4.81 48.68 5.24
CA THR A 299 4.58 50.06 4.77
C THR A 299 5.52 51.05 5.42
N ILE A 300 5.98 52.05 4.66
CA ILE A 300 6.74 53.17 5.21
C ILE A 300 5.77 54.14 5.90
N ALA A 301 5.84 54.20 7.23
CA ALA A 301 4.96 55.03 8.05
C ALA A 301 5.39 56.51 8.13
N THR A 302 6.69 56.80 7.86
CA THR A 302 7.20 58.17 7.82
C THR A 302 6.43 59.01 6.78
N LYS A 303 5.76 60.07 7.22
CA LYS A 303 4.99 60.97 6.31
C LYS A 303 5.86 62.09 5.81
N ARG A 304 6.67 62.72 6.67
CA ARG A 304 7.51 63.89 6.41
C ARG A 304 8.83 63.77 7.13
N LEU A 305 9.87 64.39 6.60
CA LEU A 305 11.18 64.58 7.24
C LEU A 305 11.24 66.01 7.76
N ARG A 306 11.93 66.20 8.90
CA ARG A 306 12.24 67.51 9.44
C ARG A 306 13.16 68.23 8.47
N VAL A 307 13.11 69.55 8.45
CA VAL A 307 14.05 70.39 7.70
C VAL A 307 15.44 70.25 8.31
N ALA A 308 16.46 70.05 7.50
CA ALA A 308 17.85 70.03 7.92
C ALA A 308 18.49 71.43 7.81
N GLY A 309 19.28 71.83 8.82
CA GLY A 309 20.06 73.07 8.75
C GLY A 309 21.40 72.78 8.07
N VAL A 310 21.84 73.73 7.16
CA VAL A 310 23.18 73.66 6.59
C VAL A 310 24.24 73.80 7.74
N GLY A 311 25.25 72.96 7.74
CA GLY A 311 26.29 72.95 8.78
C GLY A 311 25.83 72.47 10.14
N ARG A 312 24.56 72.08 10.34
CA ARG A 312 24.02 71.58 11.61
C ARG A 312 23.86 70.06 11.58
N THR A 313 24.02 69.42 12.73
CA THR A 313 23.79 67.99 12.89
C THR A 313 22.29 67.65 12.64
N TYR A 314 22.06 66.75 11.70
CA TYR A 314 20.73 66.25 11.36
C TYR A 314 20.57 64.82 11.84
N ARG A 315 19.39 64.50 12.41
CA ARG A 315 19.00 63.18 12.77
C ARG A 315 17.48 63.01 12.54
N ALA A 316 17.13 62.02 11.70
CA ALA A 316 15.73 61.60 11.50
C ALA A 316 15.69 60.07 11.34
N THR A 317 14.66 59.45 11.89
CA THR A 317 14.51 58.01 11.78
C THR A 317 13.29 57.69 10.88
N LEU A 318 13.54 56.88 9.86
CA LEU A 318 12.49 56.32 9.03
C LEU A 318 11.74 55.27 9.82
N LEU A 319 10.40 55.28 9.75
CA LEU A 319 9.54 54.35 10.45
C LEU A 319 8.80 53.49 9.43
N ALA A 320 8.67 52.22 9.73
CA ALA A 320 7.82 51.27 9.00
C ALA A 320 6.85 50.56 9.94
N ARG A 321 5.71 50.19 9.41
CA ARG A 321 4.68 49.38 10.07
C ARG A 321 4.46 48.09 9.23
N GLY A 322 3.99 47.03 9.91
CA GLY A 322 3.75 45.72 9.24
C GLY A 322 5.05 45.02 8.90
N GLY A 323 4.97 43.99 8.08
CA GLY A 323 6.09 43.12 7.76
C GLY A 323 6.61 42.31 8.94
N VAL A 324 7.76 41.69 8.77
CA VAL A 324 8.46 40.94 9.83
C VAL A 324 9.72 41.70 10.26
N GLU A 325 10.31 41.31 11.37
CA GLU A 325 11.55 41.89 11.88
C GLU A 325 12.73 41.63 10.94
N GLY A 326 13.88 42.28 11.20
CA GLY A 326 15.05 42.19 10.32
C GLY A 326 14.99 43.18 9.15
N ARG A 327 14.30 44.31 9.33
CA ARG A 327 14.17 45.34 8.29
C ARG A 327 15.50 45.95 7.89
N ARG A 328 15.61 46.18 6.58
CA ARG A 328 16.76 46.88 6.00
C ARG A 328 16.28 48.03 5.12
N TRP A 329 16.87 49.20 5.34
CA TRP A 329 16.54 50.42 4.66
C TRP A 329 17.54 50.75 3.59
N SER A 330 17.09 51.34 2.51
CA SER A 330 17.91 51.99 1.49
C SER A 330 17.27 53.34 1.10
N VAL A 331 18.09 54.30 0.83
CA VAL A 331 17.68 55.64 0.40
C VAL A 331 18.58 56.12 -0.72
N ARG A 332 17.96 56.61 -1.78
CA ARG A 332 18.68 57.28 -2.89
C ARG A 332 18.34 58.77 -2.89
N GLY A 333 19.34 59.60 -3.25
CA GLY A 333 19.17 61.06 -3.35
C GLY A 333 19.49 61.81 -2.05
N LEU A 334 20.20 61.20 -1.10
CA LEU A 334 20.61 61.93 0.12
C LEU A 334 21.57 63.07 -0.23
N PRO A 335 21.38 64.27 0.39
CA PRO A 335 22.32 65.37 0.30
C PRO A 335 23.73 64.98 0.80
N ARG A 336 24.76 65.63 0.21
CA ARG A 336 26.16 65.44 0.67
C ARG A 336 26.27 65.72 2.20
N GLY A 337 26.95 64.81 2.90
CA GLY A 337 27.13 64.89 4.35
C GLY A 337 26.10 64.14 5.18
N LEU A 338 24.97 63.70 4.57
CA LEU A 338 23.99 62.83 5.23
C LEU A 338 24.19 61.39 4.83
N ARG A 339 24.02 60.45 5.75
CA ARG A 339 24.13 59.01 5.54
C ARG A 339 22.95 58.27 6.18
N LEU A 340 22.60 57.14 5.60
CA LEU A 340 21.61 56.24 6.14
C LEU A 340 22.27 55.11 6.93
N GLN A 341 21.71 54.82 8.11
CA GLN A 341 22.01 53.60 8.84
C GLN A 341 20.95 52.53 8.40
N ALA A 342 21.41 51.60 7.56
CA ALA A 342 20.49 50.66 6.90
C ALA A 342 19.69 49.74 7.87
N LYS A 343 20.22 49.41 9.05
CA LYS A 343 19.56 48.56 10.06
C LYS A 343 18.51 49.31 10.83
N THR A 344 18.73 50.60 11.17
CA THR A 344 17.89 51.39 12.05
C THR A 344 16.93 52.33 11.33
N GLY A 345 17.22 52.61 10.03
CA GLY A 345 16.52 53.62 9.25
C GLY A 345 16.87 55.07 9.65
N ALA A 346 17.92 55.23 10.44
CA ALA A 346 18.35 56.58 10.83
C ALA A 346 19.11 57.29 9.72
N ILE A 347 18.72 58.50 9.35
CA ILE A 347 19.43 59.41 8.49
C ILE A 347 20.19 60.37 9.41
N VAL A 348 21.50 60.38 9.35
CA VAL A 348 22.38 61.16 10.25
C VAL A 348 23.48 61.86 9.49
N GLY A 349 24.00 62.95 10.03
CA GLY A 349 25.13 63.67 9.47
C GLY A 349 24.96 65.19 9.50
N VAL A 350 25.78 65.90 8.73
CA VAL A 350 25.73 67.35 8.57
C VAL A 350 25.58 67.68 7.09
N ALA A 351 24.49 68.27 6.69
CA ALA A 351 24.26 68.67 5.31
C ALA A 351 25.16 69.87 4.95
N ARG A 352 25.80 69.77 3.80
CA ARG A 352 26.85 70.76 3.40
C ARG A 352 26.33 71.90 2.52
N SER A 353 25.17 71.75 1.91
CA SER A 353 24.57 72.77 1.04
C SER A 353 23.04 72.79 1.12
N ALA A 354 22.45 73.97 0.93
CA ALA A 354 21.00 74.10 0.85
C ALA A 354 20.48 73.42 -0.44
N ALA A 355 19.42 72.66 -0.30
CA ALA A 355 18.74 71.96 -1.40
C ALA A 355 17.39 71.44 -0.96
N THR A 356 16.47 71.32 -1.88
CA THR A 356 15.24 70.53 -1.68
C THR A 356 15.30 69.25 -2.55
N VAL A 357 15.43 68.11 -1.91
CA VAL A 357 15.63 66.85 -2.62
C VAL A 357 14.50 65.90 -2.42
N ARG A 358 14.26 65.03 -3.43
CA ARG A 358 13.33 63.90 -3.35
C ARG A 358 14.11 62.65 -3.06
N LEU A 359 13.86 62.00 -1.90
CA LEU A 359 14.51 60.83 -1.47
C LEU A 359 13.66 59.59 -1.84
N LYS A 360 14.19 58.69 -2.67
CA LYS A 360 13.59 57.38 -2.85
C LYS A 360 13.97 56.48 -1.71
N VAL A 361 12.98 56.23 -0.81
CA VAL A 361 13.19 55.39 0.39
C VAL A 361 12.59 54.01 0.10
N VAL A 362 13.32 52.94 0.39
CA VAL A 362 12.86 51.58 0.31
C VAL A 362 13.20 50.87 1.62
N VAL A 363 12.25 50.11 2.13
CA VAL A 363 12.47 49.19 3.23
C VAL A 363 12.17 47.76 2.74
N ARG A 364 13.01 46.81 3.15
CA ARG A 364 12.82 45.37 2.92
C ARG A 364 12.85 44.66 4.26
N ASP A 365 11.95 43.70 4.47
CA ASP A 365 11.95 42.85 5.67
C ASP A 365 12.67 41.53 5.45
N ALA A 366 12.72 40.67 6.50
CA ALA A 366 13.39 39.38 6.45
C ALA A 366 12.71 38.35 5.53
N LEU A 367 11.43 38.50 5.23
CA LEU A 367 10.71 37.66 4.25
C LEU A 367 10.90 38.14 2.81
N GLY A 368 11.59 39.29 2.63
CA GLY A 368 11.84 39.85 1.33
C GLY A 368 10.76 40.81 0.82
N ALA A 369 9.72 41.05 1.61
CA ALA A 369 8.71 42.06 1.29
C ALA A 369 9.34 43.46 1.23
N THR A 370 8.89 44.29 0.30
CA THR A 370 9.43 45.63 0.11
C THR A 370 8.33 46.68 0.12
N SER A 371 8.66 47.85 0.70
CA SER A 371 7.83 49.04 0.58
C SER A 371 8.70 50.19 0.13
N ALA A 372 8.21 50.99 -0.82
CA ALA A 372 8.89 52.13 -1.35
C ALA A 372 8.07 53.41 -1.21
N LYS A 373 8.73 54.53 -0.91
CA LYS A 373 8.08 55.82 -0.76
C LYS A 373 9.04 56.97 -1.13
N THR A 374 8.53 57.99 -1.80
CA THR A 374 9.29 59.19 -2.01
C THR A 374 9.01 60.19 -0.88
N LEU A 375 10.05 60.67 -0.20
CA LEU A 375 9.98 61.68 0.79
C LEU A 375 10.78 62.93 0.32
N VAL A 376 10.32 64.11 0.75
CA VAL A 376 11.01 65.36 0.46
C VAL A 376 11.81 65.74 1.69
N LEU A 377 13.10 66.08 1.49
CA LEU A 377 13.95 66.66 2.49
C LEU A 377 14.38 68.08 2.05
N ALA A 378 13.98 69.11 2.78
CA ALA A 378 14.48 70.45 2.62
C ALA A 378 15.70 70.68 3.52
N VAL A 379 16.77 71.23 2.91
CA VAL A 379 17.97 71.67 3.62
C VAL A 379 18.05 73.18 3.47
N ARG A 380 18.01 73.89 4.58
CA ARG A 380 18.01 75.39 4.59
C ARG A 380 19.09 75.90 5.54
#